data_0598d5e1dd0ca441b909d25e56d44b64
#
_entry.id   0598d5e1dd0ca441b909d25e56d44b64
#
_cell.length_a   1.000
_cell.length_b   1.000
_cell.length_c   1.000
_cell.angle_alpha   90.00
_cell.angle_beta   90.00
_cell.angle_gamma   90.00
#
_symmetry.space_group_name_H-M   'P 1'
#
loop_
_entity.id
_entity.type
_entity.pdbx_description
1 polymer ?
#
loop_
_entity_poly.entity_id
_entity_poly.type
_entity_poly.pdbx_seq_one_letter_code
_entity_poly.pdbx_strand_id
1 'polypeptide(L)'
;GQGDIKGITQKLDYLKKLGVEVLWLTPMYKSPQNDNGYDISDYYNIDESYGTMEDFEEMLNEAHKRGLKIVMDIVINHSSTENEWFKKSEARDPEFEDFYIWKDPVDGKEPTNWESKFGGNAWQWSEKRGQYYLHLFDVTQADLNWENENVRKKLYEMIRYWLNKGVDGFRFDVVNLISKDQRFLNDDGTDTRFVPDGRRYYTDGPRIHEFLKELHKEVFGESDLLTVGEMSSTAIENCIKYSNPDEKELAMTFSFHHLKVDYPNGEKWVKAPFDFVQLKKILSKWQIGMYEGNGWNATFWNNHDQPRALSRFGNDKEYHDESAKMLATVLHGLQGTPYVYQGEEFGMTNPYFDKIEKYRDVESTNIYKILLDRGCSEEEAIEILMQKSRDNSRTPVQWDDSKNAGFTEG
;
A
#
# COMPACT_ATOMS: atom_id res chain seq x y z
N GLY A 1 -4.07 13.05 17.09
CA GLY A 1 -4.51 13.93 16.02
C GLY A 1 -4.55 13.20 14.69
N GLN A 2 -5.43 13.63 13.83
CA GLN A 2 -5.58 13.12 12.47
C GLN A 2 -5.39 14.31 11.54
N GLY A 3 -4.61 14.13 10.46
CA GLY A 3 -4.47 15.11 9.40
C GLY A 3 -5.74 15.21 8.56
N ASP A 4 -5.94 16.34 7.90
CA ASP A 4 -7.08 16.58 7.03
C ASP A 4 -6.67 17.31 5.73
N ILE A 5 -7.62 17.43 4.80
CA ILE A 5 -7.39 18.04 3.48
C ILE A 5 -7.06 19.54 3.63
N LYS A 6 -7.71 20.24 4.55
CA LYS A 6 -7.42 21.66 4.84
C LYS A 6 -5.99 21.85 5.35
N GLY A 7 -5.52 20.92 6.20
CA GLY A 7 -4.13 20.91 6.65
C GLY A 7 -3.14 20.75 5.50
N ILE A 8 -3.43 19.89 4.51
CA ILE A 8 -2.62 19.77 3.29
C ILE A 8 -2.60 21.10 2.54
N THR A 9 -3.77 21.71 2.31
CA THR A 9 -3.89 23.00 1.62
C THR A 9 -3.02 24.09 2.27
N GLN A 10 -3.00 24.15 3.61
CA GLN A 10 -2.17 25.09 4.38
C GLN A 10 -0.66 24.86 4.21
N LYS A 11 -0.24 23.64 3.89
CA LYS A 11 1.19 23.25 3.78
C LYS A 11 1.70 23.21 2.33
N LEU A 12 0.90 23.54 1.33
CA LEU A 12 1.31 23.51 -0.08
C LEU A 12 2.51 24.43 -0.38
N ASP A 13 2.59 25.60 0.26
CA ASP A 13 3.73 26.49 0.09
C ASP A 13 5.03 25.93 0.69
N TYR A 14 4.94 25.25 1.84
CA TYR A 14 6.05 24.50 2.43
C TYR A 14 6.54 23.41 1.48
N LEU A 15 5.62 22.58 0.96
CA LEU A 15 5.93 21.49 0.05
C LEU A 15 6.54 22.00 -1.26
N LYS A 16 6.03 23.10 -1.81
CA LYS A 16 6.61 23.75 -2.99
C LYS A 16 8.02 24.27 -2.73
N LYS A 17 8.25 24.90 -1.57
CA LYS A 17 9.57 25.38 -1.17
C LYS A 17 10.57 24.23 -0.94
N LEU A 18 10.10 23.09 -0.46
CA LEU A 18 10.90 21.86 -0.30
C LEU A 18 11.41 21.34 -1.65
N GLY A 19 10.75 21.68 -2.76
CA GLY A 19 11.11 21.24 -4.10
C GLY A 19 10.30 20.06 -4.60
N VAL A 20 9.21 19.73 -3.90
CA VAL A 20 8.27 18.69 -4.34
C VAL A 20 7.53 19.15 -5.60
N GLU A 21 7.30 18.26 -6.53
CA GLU A 21 6.52 18.50 -7.75
C GLU A 21 5.19 17.74 -7.75
N VAL A 22 5.14 16.60 -7.06
CA VAL A 22 3.97 15.72 -7.02
C VAL A 22 3.68 15.31 -5.58
N LEU A 23 2.41 15.36 -5.18
CA LEU A 23 1.92 14.84 -3.91
C LEU A 23 1.14 13.56 -4.15
N TRP A 24 1.61 12.45 -3.60
CA TRP A 24 0.82 11.24 -3.48
C TRP A 24 0.08 11.27 -2.14
N LEU A 25 -1.24 11.20 -2.22
CA LEU A 25 -2.13 11.19 -1.07
C LEU A 25 -2.65 9.76 -0.84
N THR A 26 -2.52 9.25 0.39
CA THR A 26 -3.12 7.98 0.80
C THR A 26 -4.65 8.03 0.68
N PRO A 27 -5.37 6.90 0.70
CA PRO A 27 -6.81 6.90 0.45
C PRO A 27 -7.57 7.84 1.36
N MET A 28 -8.38 8.72 0.77
CA MET A 28 -9.24 9.67 1.48
C MET A 28 -10.74 9.45 1.19
N TYR A 29 -11.08 8.34 0.55
CA TYR A 29 -12.44 7.92 0.27
C TYR A 29 -13.17 7.51 1.54
N LYS A 30 -14.52 7.46 1.50
CA LYS A 30 -15.29 6.92 2.63
C LYS A 30 -14.85 5.52 2.98
N SER A 31 -14.57 5.32 4.27
CA SER A 31 -14.03 4.07 4.80
C SER A 31 -14.44 3.86 6.26
N PRO A 32 -14.75 2.62 6.68
CA PRO A 32 -14.87 2.29 8.10
C PRO A 32 -13.55 2.41 8.88
N GLN A 33 -12.43 2.66 8.20
CA GLN A 33 -11.10 2.85 8.78
C GLN A 33 -10.51 1.61 9.51
N ASN A 34 -10.95 0.42 9.14
CA ASN A 34 -10.42 -0.83 9.71
C ASN A 34 -8.95 -1.06 9.28
N ASP A 35 -8.58 -0.59 8.08
CA ASP A 35 -7.22 -0.56 7.58
C ASP A 35 -6.82 0.84 7.10
N ASN A 36 -7.08 1.85 7.93
CA ASN A 36 -6.64 3.24 7.73
C ASN A 36 -6.97 3.81 6.33
N GLY A 37 -8.15 3.51 5.81
CA GLY A 37 -8.65 4.01 4.53
C GLY A 37 -8.49 3.06 3.36
N TYR A 38 -7.72 1.97 3.48
CA TYR A 38 -7.58 0.95 2.44
C TYR A 38 -8.77 -0.02 2.34
N ASP A 39 -9.72 0.06 3.25
CA ASP A 39 -11.03 -0.58 3.25
C ASP A 39 -12.10 0.41 2.75
N ILE A 40 -12.20 0.60 1.43
CA ILE A 40 -13.02 1.64 0.82
C ILE A 40 -14.49 1.20 0.75
N SER A 41 -15.38 1.96 1.40
CA SER A 41 -16.84 1.73 1.36
C SER A 41 -17.56 2.54 0.27
N ASP A 42 -16.99 3.67 -0.17
CA ASP A 42 -17.51 4.47 -1.27
C ASP A 42 -16.35 5.18 -2.00
N TYR A 43 -16.15 4.81 -3.26
CA TYR A 43 -15.07 5.34 -4.09
C TYR A 43 -15.31 6.77 -4.61
N TYR A 44 -16.51 7.32 -4.51
CA TYR A 44 -16.89 8.57 -5.14
C TYR A 44 -16.97 9.75 -4.18
N ASN A 45 -16.88 9.51 -2.89
CA ASN A 45 -16.99 10.52 -1.84
C ASN A 45 -15.75 10.54 -0.94
N ILE A 46 -15.45 11.73 -0.43
CA ILE A 46 -14.41 11.95 0.59
C ILE A 46 -14.95 11.52 1.96
N ASP A 47 -14.10 10.90 2.78
CA ASP A 47 -14.43 10.57 4.16
C ASP A 47 -14.54 11.85 4.99
N GLU A 48 -15.60 11.94 5.79
CA GLU A 48 -15.93 13.14 6.59
C GLU A 48 -14.83 13.48 7.62
N SER A 49 -14.05 12.49 8.02
CA SER A 49 -12.91 12.70 8.95
C SER A 49 -11.74 13.47 8.32
N TYR A 50 -11.66 13.50 6.99
CA TYR A 50 -10.64 14.24 6.24
C TYR A 50 -11.13 15.56 5.66
N GLY A 51 -12.43 15.74 5.51
CA GLY A 51 -13.05 16.93 4.94
C GLY A 51 -14.19 16.63 3.98
N THR A 52 -14.47 17.58 3.10
CA THR A 52 -15.54 17.50 2.11
C THR A 52 -14.96 17.38 0.68
N MET A 53 -15.85 17.14 -0.30
CA MET A 53 -15.48 17.19 -1.71
C MET A 53 -15.02 18.60 -2.13
N GLU A 54 -15.64 19.64 -1.58
CA GLU A 54 -15.26 21.03 -1.81
C GLU A 54 -13.85 21.31 -1.27
N ASP A 55 -13.51 20.79 -0.09
CA ASP A 55 -12.16 20.90 0.47
C ASP A 55 -11.12 20.20 -0.42
N PHE A 56 -11.46 19.05 -1.00
CA PHE A 56 -10.60 18.35 -1.96
C PHE A 56 -10.40 19.14 -3.25
N GLU A 57 -11.48 19.66 -3.83
CA GLU A 57 -11.42 20.46 -5.05
C GLU A 57 -10.64 21.77 -4.84
N GLU A 58 -10.79 22.40 -3.67
CA GLU A 58 -9.98 23.57 -3.28
C GLU A 58 -8.49 23.20 -3.21
N MET A 59 -8.15 22.13 -2.49
CA MET A 59 -6.77 21.65 -2.35
C MET A 59 -6.14 21.35 -3.71
N LEU A 60 -6.86 20.64 -4.60
CA LEU A 60 -6.41 20.33 -5.95
C LEU A 60 -6.13 21.61 -6.76
N ASN A 61 -7.05 22.58 -6.75
CA ASN A 61 -6.88 23.85 -7.44
C ASN A 61 -5.70 24.66 -6.87
N GLU A 62 -5.55 24.71 -5.54
CA GLU A 62 -4.45 25.43 -4.89
C GLU A 62 -3.09 24.75 -5.15
N ALA A 63 -3.05 23.43 -5.24
CA ALA A 63 -1.86 22.68 -5.65
C ALA A 63 -1.47 23.02 -7.09
N HIS A 64 -2.42 22.98 -8.03
CA HIS A 64 -2.18 23.33 -9.44
C HIS A 64 -1.71 24.77 -9.64
N LYS A 65 -2.27 25.74 -8.93
CA LYS A 65 -1.80 27.15 -8.95
C LYS A 65 -0.31 27.27 -8.59
N ARG A 66 0.20 26.37 -7.76
CA ARG A 66 1.62 26.30 -7.35
C ARG A 66 2.48 25.43 -8.26
N GLY A 67 1.89 24.85 -9.31
CA GLY A 67 2.55 23.87 -10.18
C GLY A 67 2.88 22.57 -9.46
N LEU A 68 2.08 22.18 -8.47
CA LEU A 68 2.11 20.87 -7.84
C LEU A 68 1.06 19.97 -8.50
N LYS A 69 1.41 18.69 -8.71
CA LYS A 69 0.51 17.67 -9.22
C LYS A 69 0.00 16.79 -8.06
N ILE A 70 -1.21 16.26 -8.21
CA ILE A 70 -1.84 15.38 -7.22
C ILE A 70 -2.01 13.98 -7.79
N VAL A 71 -1.43 13.00 -7.10
CA VAL A 71 -1.60 11.56 -7.34
C VAL A 71 -2.45 10.99 -6.22
N MET A 72 -3.57 10.36 -6.56
CA MET A 72 -4.42 9.69 -5.58
C MET A 72 -4.06 8.22 -5.46
N ASP A 73 -4.15 7.70 -4.25
CA ASP A 73 -4.10 6.25 -4.02
C ASP A 73 -5.40 5.60 -4.47
N ILE A 74 -5.30 4.47 -5.16
CA ILE A 74 -6.48 3.76 -5.63
C ILE A 74 -6.37 2.27 -5.31
N VAL A 75 -7.37 1.76 -4.61
CA VAL A 75 -7.43 0.37 -4.18
C VAL A 75 -8.39 -0.38 -5.08
N ILE A 76 -7.86 -1.20 -5.97
CA ILE A 76 -8.66 -1.95 -6.96
C ILE A 76 -8.53 -3.47 -6.85
N ASN A 77 -7.73 -3.95 -5.90
CA ASN A 77 -7.68 -5.38 -5.58
C ASN A 77 -8.88 -5.81 -4.71
N HIS A 78 -9.32 -4.97 -3.79
CA HIS A 78 -10.38 -5.25 -2.82
C HIS A 78 -11.17 -3.99 -2.50
N SER A 79 -12.30 -4.15 -1.82
CA SER A 79 -13.04 -3.06 -1.19
C SER A 79 -13.50 -3.46 0.20
N SER A 80 -13.99 -2.47 0.97
CA SER A 80 -14.65 -2.77 2.24
C SER A 80 -15.87 -3.69 2.04
N THR A 81 -16.11 -4.58 3.00
CA THR A 81 -17.39 -5.33 3.09
C THR A 81 -18.59 -4.42 3.37
N GLU A 82 -18.33 -3.16 3.75
CA GLU A 82 -19.38 -2.13 3.88
C GLU A 82 -19.69 -1.42 2.56
N ASN A 83 -18.95 -1.70 1.48
CA ASN A 83 -19.22 -1.18 0.16
C ASN A 83 -20.56 -1.72 -0.37
N GLU A 84 -21.35 -0.86 -1.01
CA GLU A 84 -22.65 -1.26 -1.58
C GLU A 84 -22.51 -2.38 -2.63
N TRP A 85 -21.43 -2.44 -3.35
CA TRP A 85 -21.15 -3.55 -4.29
C TRP A 85 -21.06 -4.88 -3.54
N PHE A 86 -20.37 -4.91 -2.39
CA PHE A 86 -20.25 -6.12 -1.57
C PHE A 86 -21.62 -6.54 -1.00
N LYS A 87 -22.37 -5.61 -0.41
CA LYS A 87 -23.69 -5.89 0.17
C LYS A 87 -24.67 -6.46 -0.85
N LYS A 88 -24.65 -5.90 -2.06
CA LYS A 88 -25.45 -6.40 -3.19
C LYS A 88 -24.97 -7.78 -3.67
N SER A 89 -23.64 -7.98 -3.81
CA SER A 89 -23.07 -9.26 -4.16
C SER A 89 -23.42 -10.34 -3.13
N GLU A 90 -23.28 -10.03 -1.85
CA GLU A 90 -23.66 -10.93 -0.75
C GLU A 90 -25.16 -11.29 -0.79
N ALA A 91 -26.01 -10.34 -1.17
CA ALA A 91 -27.45 -10.55 -1.34
C ALA A 91 -27.84 -11.24 -2.66
N ARG A 92 -26.87 -11.59 -3.51
CA ARG A 92 -27.09 -12.20 -4.85
C ARG A 92 -27.88 -11.32 -5.81
N ASP A 93 -27.67 -9.99 -5.72
CA ASP A 93 -28.19 -9.07 -6.72
C ASP A 93 -27.63 -9.45 -8.12
N PRO A 94 -28.47 -9.65 -9.14
CA PRO A 94 -28.00 -10.18 -10.44
C PRO A 94 -26.91 -9.35 -11.12
N GLU A 95 -26.88 -8.02 -10.91
CA GLU A 95 -25.85 -7.15 -11.47
C GLU A 95 -24.51 -7.32 -10.74
N PHE A 96 -24.54 -7.63 -9.42
CA PHE A 96 -23.38 -7.64 -8.54
C PHE A 96 -23.00 -9.05 -8.05
N GLU A 97 -23.70 -10.09 -8.48
CA GLU A 97 -23.54 -11.43 -7.91
C GLU A 97 -22.10 -11.91 -7.87
N ASP A 98 -21.33 -11.70 -8.94
CA ASP A 98 -19.96 -12.14 -9.12
C ASP A 98 -18.93 -10.99 -9.06
N PHE A 99 -19.25 -9.90 -8.35
CA PHE A 99 -18.31 -8.78 -8.19
C PHE A 99 -17.13 -9.12 -7.29
N TYR A 100 -17.31 -10.06 -6.37
CA TYR A 100 -16.27 -10.53 -5.45
C TYR A 100 -16.02 -12.01 -5.69
N ILE A 101 -14.92 -12.50 -5.14
CA ILE A 101 -14.53 -13.90 -5.30
C ILE A 101 -15.23 -14.73 -4.22
N TRP A 102 -16.29 -15.42 -4.62
CA TRP A 102 -17.08 -16.31 -3.80
C TRP A 102 -16.80 -17.77 -4.16
N LYS A 103 -16.72 -18.64 -3.16
CA LYS A 103 -16.56 -20.10 -3.34
C LYS A 103 -17.41 -20.88 -2.36
N ASP A 104 -17.88 -22.03 -2.80
CA ASP A 104 -18.53 -23.00 -1.94
C ASP A 104 -17.52 -23.66 -0.99
N PRO A 105 -17.99 -24.15 0.18
CA PRO A 105 -17.15 -24.95 1.05
C PRO A 105 -16.57 -26.18 0.33
N VAL A 106 -15.34 -26.52 0.64
CA VAL A 106 -14.71 -27.78 0.21
C VAL A 106 -14.64 -28.71 1.43
N ASP A 107 -15.32 -29.83 1.38
CA ASP A 107 -15.45 -30.77 2.51
C ASP A 107 -15.91 -30.10 3.82
N GLY A 108 -16.79 -29.12 3.71
CA GLY A 108 -17.33 -28.34 4.84
C GLY A 108 -16.35 -27.36 5.47
N LYS A 109 -15.25 -27.05 4.82
CA LYS A 109 -14.19 -26.12 5.25
C LYS A 109 -13.94 -25.03 4.21
N GLU A 110 -12.97 -24.18 4.53
CA GLU A 110 -12.48 -23.12 3.62
C GLU A 110 -12.05 -23.72 2.27
N PRO A 111 -12.27 -22.98 1.16
CA PRO A 111 -11.97 -23.45 -0.20
C PRO A 111 -10.51 -23.82 -0.44
N THR A 112 -9.57 -23.10 0.20
CA THR A 112 -8.13 -23.37 0.12
C THR A 112 -7.45 -23.09 1.46
N ASN A 113 -6.19 -23.48 1.56
CA ASN A 113 -5.32 -23.18 2.70
C ASN A 113 -4.59 -21.83 2.60
N TRP A 114 -5.08 -20.93 1.78
CA TRP A 114 -4.44 -19.61 1.64
C TRP A 114 -4.56 -18.81 2.94
N GLU A 115 -3.50 -18.06 3.24
CA GLU A 115 -3.43 -17.23 4.43
C GLU A 115 -3.59 -15.74 4.07
N SER A 116 -4.30 -15.02 4.92
CA SER A 116 -4.35 -13.56 4.87
C SER A 116 -2.98 -12.96 5.22
N LYS A 117 -2.63 -11.86 4.59
CA LYS A 117 -1.41 -11.11 4.91
C LYS A 117 -1.41 -10.51 6.32
N PHE A 118 -2.58 -10.39 6.94
CA PHE A 118 -2.75 -9.94 8.32
C PHE A 118 -3.00 -11.08 9.31
N GLY A 119 -2.80 -12.32 8.85
CA GLY A 119 -2.91 -13.54 9.66
C GLY A 119 -4.27 -14.25 9.55
N GLY A 120 -4.26 -15.55 9.77
CA GLY A 120 -5.42 -16.41 9.64
C GLY A 120 -5.71 -16.83 8.19
N ASN A 121 -6.80 -17.59 8.00
CA ASN A 121 -7.22 -18.04 6.66
C ASN A 121 -7.70 -16.86 5.81
N ALA A 122 -7.47 -16.90 4.51
CA ALA A 122 -7.87 -15.87 3.55
C ALA A 122 -9.35 -15.98 3.11
N TRP A 123 -10.12 -16.88 3.70
CA TRP A 123 -11.53 -17.10 3.38
C TRP A 123 -12.42 -16.85 4.59
N GLN A 124 -13.47 -16.05 4.40
CA GLN A 124 -14.46 -15.77 5.43
C GLN A 124 -15.84 -16.26 5.01
N TRP A 125 -16.51 -17.00 5.89
CA TRP A 125 -17.88 -17.45 5.67
C TRP A 125 -18.89 -16.30 5.77
N SER A 126 -19.79 -16.21 4.78
CA SER A 126 -20.99 -15.37 4.85
C SER A 126 -22.23 -16.23 5.09
N GLU A 127 -22.82 -16.08 6.26
CA GLU A 127 -24.09 -16.75 6.58
C GLU A 127 -25.22 -16.34 5.63
N LYS A 128 -25.24 -15.06 5.24
CA LYS A 128 -26.27 -14.51 4.36
C LYS A 128 -26.21 -15.09 2.95
N ARG A 129 -25.00 -15.30 2.42
CA ARG A 129 -24.81 -15.86 1.08
C ARG A 129 -24.66 -17.37 1.07
N GLY A 130 -24.23 -17.98 2.17
CA GLY A 130 -23.92 -19.42 2.24
C GLY A 130 -22.69 -19.82 1.43
N GLN A 131 -21.72 -18.93 1.31
CA GLN A 131 -20.44 -19.13 0.62
C GLN A 131 -19.31 -18.42 1.38
N TYR A 132 -18.07 -18.78 1.06
CA TYR A 132 -16.88 -18.05 1.49
C TYR A 132 -16.52 -16.97 0.49
N TYR A 133 -16.11 -15.79 0.99
CA TYR A 133 -15.43 -14.77 0.16
C TYR A 133 -13.94 -14.72 0.46
N LEU A 134 -13.15 -14.40 -0.57
CA LEU A 134 -11.71 -14.22 -0.45
C LEU A 134 -11.39 -12.86 0.14
N HIS A 135 -10.44 -12.80 1.08
CA HIS A 135 -9.82 -11.59 1.59
C HIS A 135 -8.31 -11.81 1.80
N LEU A 136 -7.49 -11.23 0.94
CA LEU A 136 -6.02 -11.36 1.07
C LEU A 136 -5.44 -10.49 2.19
N PHE A 137 -6.22 -9.54 2.70
CA PHE A 137 -5.89 -8.62 3.79
C PHE A 137 -6.85 -8.81 4.97
N ASP A 138 -7.34 -7.71 5.56
CA ASP A 138 -8.30 -7.84 6.66
C ASP A 138 -9.59 -8.54 6.22
N VAL A 139 -10.26 -9.19 7.16
CA VAL A 139 -11.55 -9.85 6.93
C VAL A 139 -12.61 -8.88 6.38
N THR A 140 -12.46 -7.59 6.64
CA THR A 140 -13.35 -6.53 6.13
C THR A 140 -12.97 -6.00 4.75
N GLN A 141 -11.96 -6.59 4.08
CA GLN A 141 -11.44 -6.19 2.77
C GLN A 141 -11.63 -7.32 1.76
N ALA A 142 -12.82 -7.42 1.17
CA ALA A 142 -13.15 -8.50 0.22
C ALA A 142 -12.49 -8.28 -1.15
N ASP A 143 -11.88 -9.31 -1.71
CA ASP A 143 -11.19 -9.27 -3.00
C ASP A 143 -12.19 -9.19 -4.16
N LEU A 144 -11.98 -8.21 -5.05
CA LEU A 144 -12.78 -7.99 -6.26
C LEU A 144 -12.48 -9.06 -7.32
N ASN A 145 -13.50 -9.49 -8.02
CA ASN A 145 -13.39 -10.47 -9.10
C ASN A 145 -13.03 -9.82 -10.44
N TRP A 146 -11.74 -9.65 -10.72
CA TRP A 146 -11.25 -9.07 -11.96
C TRP A 146 -11.54 -9.90 -13.23
N GLU A 147 -11.91 -11.16 -13.09
CA GLU A 147 -12.39 -11.95 -14.23
C GLU A 147 -13.72 -11.42 -14.76
N ASN A 148 -14.53 -10.79 -13.90
CA ASN A 148 -15.79 -10.19 -14.28
C ASN A 148 -15.58 -8.84 -15.00
N GLU A 149 -15.95 -8.74 -16.26
CA GLU A 149 -15.83 -7.52 -17.08
C GLU A 149 -16.60 -6.34 -16.48
N ASN A 150 -17.74 -6.58 -15.82
CA ASN A 150 -18.53 -5.51 -15.20
C ASN A 150 -17.79 -4.89 -13.99
N VAL A 151 -17.03 -5.68 -13.24
CA VAL A 151 -16.14 -5.15 -12.19
C VAL A 151 -15.11 -4.20 -12.80
N ARG A 152 -14.42 -4.62 -13.87
CA ARG A 152 -13.43 -3.80 -14.55
C ARG A 152 -14.04 -2.50 -15.08
N LYS A 153 -15.20 -2.57 -15.73
CA LYS A 153 -15.94 -1.38 -16.22
C LYS A 153 -16.25 -0.39 -15.09
N LYS A 154 -16.77 -0.87 -13.96
CA LYS A 154 -17.09 -0.03 -12.80
C LYS A 154 -15.83 0.62 -12.21
N LEU A 155 -14.72 -0.11 -12.14
CA LEU A 155 -13.44 0.45 -11.69
C LEU A 155 -12.91 1.51 -12.67
N TYR A 156 -13.03 1.29 -13.99
CA TYR A 156 -12.61 2.27 -15.00
C TYR A 156 -13.49 3.53 -14.97
N GLU A 157 -14.80 3.39 -14.78
CA GLU A 157 -15.72 4.53 -14.57
C GLU A 157 -15.32 5.36 -13.35
N MET A 158 -14.98 4.70 -12.26
CA MET A 158 -14.55 5.33 -11.01
C MET A 158 -13.21 6.08 -11.20
N ILE A 159 -12.22 5.49 -11.87
CA ILE A 159 -10.95 6.15 -12.14
C ILE A 159 -11.16 7.38 -13.05
N ARG A 160 -11.98 7.26 -14.11
CA ARG A 160 -12.32 8.41 -14.96
C ARG A 160 -13.03 9.52 -14.20
N TYR A 161 -13.88 9.20 -13.23
CA TYR A 161 -14.52 10.21 -12.37
C TYR A 161 -13.49 11.12 -11.70
N TRP A 162 -12.44 10.55 -11.11
CA TRP A 162 -11.37 11.32 -10.48
C TRP A 162 -10.48 12.07 -11.48
N LEU A 163 -10.21 11.47 -12.65
CA LEU A 163 -9.52 12.17 -13.74
C LEU A 163 -10.30 13.39 -14.21
N ASN A 164 -11.61 13.28 -14.35
CA ASN A 164 -12.47 14.40 -14.72
C ASN A 164 -12.51 15.51 -13.68
N LYS A 165 -12.18 15.23 -12.42
CA LYS A 165 -11.97 16.25 -11.38
C LYS A 165 -10.62 16.95 -11.49
N GLY A 166 -9.71 16.45 -12.29
CA GLY A 166 -8.40 17.07 -12.55
C GLY A 166 -7.23 16.43 -11.79
N VAL A 167 -7.39 15.21 -11.26
CA VAL A 167 -6.29 14.45 -10.66
C VAL A 167 -5.23 14.12 -11.72
N ASP A 168 -3.95 14.24 -11.38
CA ASP A 168 -2.83 14.12 -12.31
C ASP A 168 -2.30 12.68 -12.44
N GLY A 169 -2.79 11.76 -11.65
CA GLY A 169 -2.36 10.37 -11.70
C GLY A 169 -2.80 9.54 -10.50
N PHE A 170 -2.34 8.29 -10.48
CA PHE A 170 -2.75 7.31 -9.47
C PHE A 170 -1.58 6.44 -9.01
N ARG A 171 -1.59 6.15 -7.70
CA ARG A 171 -0.83 5.04 -7.13
C ARG A 171 -1.80 3.87 -6.93
N PHE A 172 -1.50 2.75 -7.55
CA PHE A 172 -2.31 1.53 -7.48
C PHE A 172 -1.82 0.64 -6.35
N ASP A 173 -2.68 0.46 -5.36
CA ASP A 173 -2.43 -0.38 -4.20
C ASP A 173 -2.37 -1.87 -4.59
N VAL A 174 -1.31 -2.56 -4.20
CA VAL A 174 -1.05 -4.00 -4.43
C VAL A 174 -1.55 -4.52 -5.77
N VAL A 175 -1.38 -3.75 -6.82
CA VAL A 175 -2.03 -3.98 -8.13
C VAL A 175 -1.61 -5.28 -8.80
N ASN A 176 -0.44 -5.82 -8.47
CA ASN A 176 -0.01 -7.11 -9.03
C ASN A 176 -0.73 -8.33 -8.41
N LEU A 177 -1.67 -8.09 -7.49
CA LEU A 177 -2.47 -9.15 -6.87
C LEU A 177 -3.88 -9.30 -7.49
N ILE A 178 -4.28 -8.43 -8.41
CA ILE A 178 -5.66 -8.42 -8.95
C ILE A 178 -6.00 -9.68 -9.77
N SER A 179 -5.02 -10.34 -10.38
CA SER A 179 -5.22 -11.57 -11.15
C SER A 179 -4.93 -12.80 -10.30
N LYS A 180 -5.94 -13.64 -10.06
CA LYS A 180 -5.82 -14.89 -9.32
C LYS A 180 -5.86 -16.08 -10.26
N ASP A 181 -5.15 -17.17 -9.92
CA ASP A 181 -5.30 -18.46 -10.60
C ASP A 181 -6.69 -19.04 -10.32
N GLN A 182 -7.50 -19.15 -11.34
CA GLN A 182 -8.91 -19.53 -11.22
C GLN A 182 -9.13 -20.98 -10.79
N ARG A 183 -8.07 -21.78 -10.70
CA ARG A 183 -8.14 -23.16 -10.17
C ARG A 183 -8.28 -23.19 -8.66
N PHE A 184 -7.87 -22.13 -7.95
CA PHE A 184 -7.92 -22.00 -6.49
C PHE A 184 -7.41 -23.27 -5.78
N LEU A 185 -6.16 -23.64 -6.06
CA LEU A 185 -5.53 -24.81 -5.50
C LEU A 185 -4.93 -24.52 -4.12
N ASN A 186 -4.88 -25.55 -3.27
CA ASN A 186 -4.10 -25.48 -2.04
C ASN A 186 -2.61 -25.27 -2.35
N ASP A 187 -1.96 -24.49 -1.52
CA ASP A 187 -0.51 -24.34 -1.58
C ASP A 187 0.16 -25.52 -0.88
N ASP A 188 0.88 -26.32 -1.64
CA ASP A 188 1.57 -27.51 -1.18
C ASP A 188 3.05 -27.24 -0.78
N GLY A 189 3.49 -25.98 -0.86
CA GLY A 189 4.85 -25.57 -0.52
C GLY A 189 5.93 -26.06 -1.48
N THR A 190 5.57 -26.59 -2.64
CA THR A 190 6.57 -27.11 -3.61
C THR A 190 7.32 -26.00 -4.33
N ASP A 191 6.73 -24.82 -4.47
CA ASP A 191 7.41 -23.66 -5.04
C ASP A 191 8.18 -22.87 -3.98
N THR A 192 9.45 -23.19 -3.82
CA THR A 192 10.33 -22.58 -2.80
C THR A 192 10.66 -21.10 -3.03
N ARG A 193 10.22 -20.51 -4.15
CA ARG A 193 10.35 -19.05 -4.38
C ARG A 193 9.40 -18.25 -3.52
N PHE A 194 8.34 -18.86 -3.05
CA PHE A 194 7.30 -18.25 -2.22
C PHE A 194 7.19 -18.90 -0.86
N VAL A 195 6.69 -18.14 0.12
CA VAL A 195 6.17 -18.71 1.37
C VAL A 195 4.91 -19.54 1.01
N PRO A 196 4.69 -20.71 1.63
CA PRO A 196 3.56 -21.58 1.29
C PRO A 196 2.23 -21.12 1.90
N ASP A 197 1.83 -19.89 1.58
CA ASP A 197 0.63 -19.22 2.08
C ASP A 197 -0.39 -18.88 0.98
N GLY A 198 -0.25 -19.52 -0.19
CA GLY A 198 -1.12 -19.28 -1.33
C GLY A 198 -0.66 -18.18 -2.28
N ARG A 199 0.32 -17.33 -1.89
CA ARG A 199 0.72 -16.16 -2.67
C ARG A 199 1.19 -16.46 -4.09
N ARG A 200 1.71 -17.66 -4.36
CA ARG A 200 2.10 -18.08 -5.71
C ARG A 200 0.95 -18.16 -6.71
N TYR A 201 -0.30 -18.22 -6.22
CA TYR A 201 -1.49 -18.29 -7.07
C TYR A 201 -2.14 -16.94 -7.35
N TYR A 202 -1.68 -15.87 -6.70
CA TYR A 202 -2.23 -14.53 -6.90
C TYR A 202 -1.19 -13.43 -7.07
N THR A 203 0.12 -13.71 -6.85
CA THR A 203 1.18 -12.74 -7.11
C THR A 203 1.58 -12.80 -8.57
N ASP A 204 1.52 -11.65 -9.26
CA ASP A 204 1.81 -11.56 -10.70
C ASP A 204 1.01 -12.62 -11.49
N GLY A 205 -0.29 -12.73 -11.22
CA GLY A 205 -1.15 -13.81 -11.68
C GLY A 205 -1.32 -13.87 -13.19
N PRO A 206 -2.00 -14.92 -13.71
CA PRO A 206 -1.92 -15.30 -15.13
C PRO A 206 -2.36 -14.23 -16.13
N ARG A 207 -3.30 -13.35 -15.73
CA ARG A 207 -3.87 -12.31 -16.59
C ARG A 207 -3.48 -10.89 -16.19
N ILE A 208 -2.51 -10.72 -15.28
CA ILE A 208 -2.18 -9.40 -14.75
C ILE A 208 -1.81 -8.39 -15.84
N HIS A 209 -0.95 -8.77 -16.77
CA HIS A 209 -0.53 -7.89 -17.87
C HIS A 209 -1.68 -7.58 -18.84
N GLU A 210 -2.59 -8.53 -19.07
CA GLU A 210 -3.80 -8.30 -19.86
C GLU A 210 -4.68 -7.23 -19.20
N PHE A 211 -4.94 -7.36 -17.91
CA PHE A 211 -5.76 -6.40 -17.16
C PHE A 211 -5.14 -5.01 -17.10
N LEU A 212 -3.83 -4.91 -16.91
CA LEU A 212 -3.15 -3.61 -16.88
C LEU A 212 -3.12 -2.94 -18.26
N LYS A 213 -2.91 -3.70 -19.34
CA LYS A 213 -3.01 -3.18 -20.71
C LYS A 213 -4.43 -2.74 -21.06
N GLU A 214 -5.45 -3.47 -20.61
CA GLU A 214 -6.86 -3.07 -20.75
C GLU A 214 -7.12 -1.77 -19.98
N LEU A 215 -6.69 -1.68 -18.72
CA LEU A 215 -6.81 -0.47 -17.91
C LEU A 215 -6.12 0.73 -18.58
N HIS A 216 -4.90 0.55 -19.10
CA HIS A 216 -4.18 1.60 -19.82
C HIS A 216 -4.97 2.07 -21.04
N LYS A 217 -5.40 1.14 -21.89
CA LYS A 217 -6.15 1.44 -23.08
C LYS A 217 -7.47 2.16 -22.80
N GLU A 218 -8.22 1.67 -21.81
CA GLU A 218 -9.58 2.14 -21.54
C GLU A 218 -9.61 3.45 -20.73
N VAL A 219 -8.57 3.73 -19.92
CA VAL A 219 -8.58 4.85 -18.98
C VAL A 219 -7.50 5.88 -19.27
N PHE A 220 -6.25 5.44 -19.47
CA PHE A 220 -5.12 6.37 -19.59
C PHE A 220 -4.91 6.85 -21.02
N GLY A 221 -5.03 5.95 -22.00
CA GLY A 221 -4.83 6.28 -23.43
C GLY A 221 -3.46 6.90 -23.69
N GLU A 222 -3.44 8.02 -24.40
CA GLU A 222 -2.24 8.82 -24.68
C GLU A 222 -2.06 9.98 -23.69
N SER A 223 -2.77 9.96 -22.53
CA SER A 223 -2.67 11.00 -21.52
C SER A 223 -1.34 10.92 -20.77
N ASP A 224 -0.77 12.07 -20.45
CA ASP A 224 0.45 12.20 -19.62
C ASP A 224 0.11 12.07 -18.13
N LEU A 225 -0.30 10.87 -17.72
CA LEU A 225 -0.68 10.56 -16.35
C LEU A 225 0.46 9.90 -15.59
N LEU A 226 0.62 10.31 -14.34
CA LEU A 226 1.51 9.62 -13.42
C LEU A 226 0.82 8.36 -12.89
N THR A 227 1.37 7.20 -13.24
CA THR A 227 0.88 5.92 -12.75
C THR A 227 1.99 5.15 -12.06
N VAL A 228 1.78 4.78 -10.82
CA VAL A 228 2.73 3.97 -10.07
C VAL A 228 2.03 2.76 -9.46
N GLY A 229 2.61 1.58 -9.65
CA GLY A 229 2.10 0.34 -9.08
C GLY A 229 2.88 -0.07 -7.85
N GLU A 230 2.18 -0.38 -6.78
CA GLU A 230 2.76 -1.10 -5.67
C GLU A 230 2.79 -2.60 -5.97
N MET A 231 3.99 -3.19 -5.92
CA MET A 231 4.21 -4.59 -6.27
C MET A 231 4.56 -5.42 -5.03
N SER A 232 3.63 -6.24 -4.60
CA SER A 232 3.83 -7.15 -3.47
C SER A 232 4.51 -8.44 -3.92
N SER A 233 5.62 -8.82 -3.28
CA SER A 233 6.31 -10.12 -3.48
C SER A 233 6.67 -10.48 -4.93
N THR A 234 6.86 -9.49 -5.78
CA THR A 234 7.13 -9.63 -7.22
C THR A 234 8.60 -9.96 -7.53
N ALA A 235 8.90 -10.23 -8.80
CA ALA A 235 10.26 -10.35 -9.34
C ALA A 235 10.62 -9.15 -10.21
N ILE A 236 11.91 -8.91 -10.40
CA ILE A 236 12.41 -7.77 -11.20
C ILE A 236 11.93 -7.86 -12.67
N GLU A 237 11.86 -9.06 -13.21
CA GLU A 237 11.41 -9.33 -14.58
C GLU A 237 9.95 -8.87 -14.79
N ASN A 238 9.11 -9.00 -13.76
CA ASN A 238 7.74 -8.52 -13.80
C ASN A 238 7.70 -6.98 -13.66
N CYS A 239 8.50 -6.40 -12.74
CA CYS A 239 8.57 -4.95 -12.60
C CYS A 239 9.05 -4.24 -13.87
N ILE A 240 9.97 -4.86 -14.62
CA ILE A 240 10.37 -4.39 -15.94
C ILE A 240 9.14 -4.32 -16.88
N LYS A 241 8.36 -5.40 -16.98
CA LYS A 241 7.17 -5.42 -17.84
C LYS A 241 6.14 -4.37 -17.42
N TYR A 242 5.85 -4.27 -16.13
CA TYR A 242 4.87 -3.30 -15.61
C TYR A 242 5.22 -1.85 -15.94
N SER A 243 6.52 -1.51 -16.01
CA SER A 243 6.99 -0.13 -16.16
C SER A 243 7.76 0.15 -17.44
N ASN A 244 7.90 -0.82 -18.34
CA ASN A 244 8.45 -0.58 -19.67
C ASN A 244 7.42 0.18 -20.52
N PRO A 245 7.76 1.36 -21.07
CA PRO A 245 6.83 2.18 -21.86
C PRO A 245 6.21 1.46 -23.07
N ASP A 246 6.93 0.50 -23.67
CA ASP A 246 6.46 -0.25 -24.84
C ASP A 246 5.33 -1.23 -24.48
N GLU A 247 5.26 -1.67 -23.22
CA GLU A 247 4.22 -2.56 -22.73
C GLU A 247 2.90 -1.86 -22.44
N LYS A 248 2.90 -0.53 -22.28
CA LYS A 248 1.70 0.29 -22.01
C LYS A 248 0.88 -0.20 -20.83
N GLU A 249 1.53 -0.33 -19.68
CA GLU A 249 0.89 -0.70 -18.43
C GLU A 249 0.95 0.47 -17.45
N LEU A 250 2.04 0.63 -16.71
CA LEU A 250 2.25 1.68 -15.72
C LEU A 250 3.53 2.47 -16.03
N ALA A 251 3.65 3.69 -15.48
CA ALA A 251 4.85 4.50 -15.68
C ALA A 251 6.03 4.04 -14.79
N MET A 252 5.75 3.53 -13.59
CA MET A 252 6.77 3.09 -12.64
C MET A 252 6.22 2.11 -11.61
N THR A 253 7.12 1.43 -10.89
CA THR A 253 6.74 0.46 -9.86
C THR A 253 7.53 0.67 -8.56
N PHE A 254 6.87 0.47 -7.42
CA PHE A 254 7.52 0.24 -6.13
C PHE A 254 7.87 -1.24 -5.96
N SER A 255 9.06 -1.53 -5.43
CA SER A 255 9.40 -2.86 -4.92
C SER A 255 9.91 -2.76 -3.48
N PHE A 256 9.68 -3.80 -2.68
CA PHE A 256 10.03 -3.80 -1.26
C PHE A 256 11.26 -4.65 -0.92
N HIS A 257 12.00 -5.12 -1.91
CA HIS A 257 13.11 -6.06 -1.69
C HIS A 257 14.23 -5.47 -0.82
N HIS A 258 14.57 -4.20 -1.04
CA HIS A 258 15.60 -3.49 -0.28
C HIS A 258 15.21 -3.25 1.19
N LEU A 259 13.93 -3.35 1.52
CA LEU A 259 13.42 -3.18 2.89
C LEU A 259 13.39 -4.50 3.69
N LYS A 260 13.67 -5.65 3.06
CA LYS A 260 13.64 -6.95 3.74
C LYS A 260 15.02 -7.42 4.26
N VAL A 261 15.99 -6.52 4.29
CA VAL A 261 17.39 -6.83 4.67
C VAL A 261 17.59 -6.98 6.19
N ASP A 262 16.56 -6.75 6.97
CA ASP A 262 16.48 -7.00 8.41
C ASP A 262 15.43 -8.07 8.76
N TYR A 263 15.10 -8.95 7.78
CA TYR A 263 14.19 -10.08 7.93
C TYR A 263 15.00 -11.40 7.85
N PRO A 264 15.60 -11.87 8.96
CA PRO A 264 16.35 -13.11 8.95
C PRO A 264 15.44 -14.27 8.55
N ASN A 265 15.89 -15.07 7.58
CA ASN A 265 15.12 -16.17 7.00
C ASN A 265 13.73 -15.76 6.45
N GLY A 266 13.55 -14.49 6.09
CA GLY A 266 12.28 -13.95 5.60
C GLY A 266 11.27 -13.57 6.69
N GLU A 267 11.62 -13.72 7.97
CA GLU A 267 10.76 -13.39 9.10
C GLU A 267 10.80 -11.88 9.40
N LYS A 268 9.66 -11.21 9.24
CA LYS A 268 9.50 -9.77 9.54
C LYS A 268 9.56 -9.48 11.05
N TRP A 269 8.90 -10.32 11.84
CA TRP A 269 8.58 -10.03 13.24
C TRP A 269 9.63 -10.59 14.21
N VAL A 270 10.87 -10.21 13.94
CA VAL A 270 12.02 -10.51 14.80
C VAL A 270 12.92 -9.28 14.92
N LYS A 271 13.57 -9.11 16.06
CA LYS A 271 14.56 -8.07 16.28
C LYS A 271 15.87 -8.47 15.61
N ALA A 272 16.25 -7.78 14.55
CA ALA A 272 17.49 -8.03 13.83
C ALA A 272 18.07 -6.74 13.22
N PRO A 273 19.41 -6.60 13.18
CA PRO A 273 20.04 -5.54 12.42
C PRO A 273 19.84 -5.77 10.93
N PHE A 274 19.87 -4.71 10.11
CA PHE A 274 19.84 -4.85 8.68
C PHE A 274 21.20 -5.33 8.12
N ASP A 275 21.13 -6.14 7.07
CA ASP A 275 22.32 -6.59 6.33
C ASP A 275 22.70 -5.56 5.27
N PHE A 276 23.72 -4.75 5.59
CA PHE A 276 24.22 -3.69 4.69
C PHE A 276 24.77 -4.24 3.38
N VAL A 277 25.43 -5.40 3.38
CA VAL A 277 25.97 -6.01 2.17
C VAL A 277 24.85 -6.47 1.25
N GLN A 278 23.81 -7.08 1.83
CA GLN A 278 22.64 -7.49 1.10
C GLN A 278 21.87 -6.29 0.55
N LEU A 279 21.72 -5.21 1.31
CA LEU A 279 21.12 -3.96 0.85
C LEU A 279 21.80 -3.44 -0.42
N LYS A 280 23.14 -3.36 -0.42
CA LYS A 280 23.92 -2.93 -1.60
C LYS A 280 23.70 -3.85 -2.80
N LYS A 281 23.70 -5.15 -2.59
CA LYS A 281 23.47 -6.14 -3.66
C LYS A 281 22.08 -5.98 -4.27
N ILE A 282 21.05 -5.81 -3.45
CA ILE A 282 19.69 -5.63 -3.92
C ILE A 282 19.54 -4.32 -4.70
N LEU A 283 20.02 -3.20 -4.14
CA LEU A 283 19.98 -1.91 -4.84
C LEU A 283 20.70 -1.98 -6.19
N SER A 284 21.91 -2.55 -6.24
CA SER A 284 22.64 -2.71 -7.49
C SER A 284 21.90 -3.58 -8.50
N LYS A 285 21.36 -4.72 -8.07
CA LYS A 285 20.60 -5.63 -8.93
C LYS A 285 19.40 -4.93 -9.54
N TRP A 286 18.63 -4.21 -8.74
CA TRP A 286 17.42 -3.51 -9.20
C TRP A 286 17.74 -2.32 -10.10
N GLN A 287 18.77 -1.53 -9.78
CA GLN A 287 19.20 -0.42 -10.62
C GLN A 287 19.65 -0.91 -12.02
N ILE A 288 20.51 -1.93 -12.07
CA ILE A 288 21.02 -2.48 -13.32
C ILE A 288 19.90 -3.16 -14.11
N GLY A 289 19.12 -4.05 -13.49
CA GLY A 289 18.12 -4.83 -14.19
C GLY A 289 16.97 -3.98 -14.74
N MET A 290 16.51 -2.99 -13.99
CA MET A 290 15.45 -2.07 -14.46
C MET A 290 15.99 -1.19 -15.61
N TYR A 291 17.24 -0.72 -15.53
CA TYR A 291 17.87 0.03 -16.61
C TYR A 291 18.00 -0.80 -17.89
N GLU A 292 18.58 -2.00 -17.80
CA GLU A 292 18.75 -2.89 -18.95
C GLU A 292 17.44 -3.35 -19.57
N GLY A 293 16.39 -3.51 -18.75
CA GLY A 293 15.04 -3.90 -19.18
C GLY A 293 14.14 -2.75 -19.62
N ASN A 294 14.65 -1.50 -19.64
CA ASN A 294 13.86 -0.30 -19.93
C ASN A 294 12.66 -0.13 -18.99
N GLY A 295 12.78 -0.58 -17.74
CA GLY A 295 11.81 -0.35 -16.69
C GLY A 295 12.11 0.90 -15.87
N TRP A 296 11.18 1.36 -15.02
CA TRP A 296 11.36 2.54 -14.19
C TRP A 296 11.02 2.29 -12.72
N ASN A 297 11.95 2.57 -11.82
CA ASN A 297 11.76 2.45 -10.38
C ASN A 297 11.11 3.69 -9.78
N ALA A 298 10.12 3.50 -8.91
CA ALA A 298 9.77 4.43 -7.86
C ALA A 298 10.67 4.12 -6.65
N THR A 299 11.64 4.99 -6.37
CA THR A 299 12.63 4.78 -5.32
C THR A 299 12.18 5.40 -4.00
N PHE A 300 12.37 4.70 -2.88
CA PHE A 300 11.95 5.16 -1.55
C PHE A 300 12.71 4.44 -0.43
N TRP A 301 12.77 5.05 0.75
CA TRP A 301 13.29 4.42 1.95
C TRP A 301 12.20 3.93 2.90
N ASN A 302 11.12 4.67 3.04
CA ASN A 302 9.97 4.31 3.86
C ASN A 302 8.68 4.92 3.31
N ASN A 303 7.57 4.45 3.82
CA ASN A 303 6.22 4.92 3.54
C ASN A 303 5.33 4.69 4.78
N HIS A 304 4.02 4.82 4.63
CA HIS A 304 3.04 4.57 5.70
C HIS A 304 2.98 3.11 6.19
N ASP A 305 3.63 2.16 5.49
CA ASP A 305 3.68 0.73 5.84
C ASP A 305 5.04 0.27 6.35
N GLN A 306 6.00 1.18 6.50
CA GLN A 306 7.36 0.87 6.91
C GLN A 306 7.78 1.75 8.09
N PRO A 307 8.61 1.23 9.02
CA PRO A 307 9.20 2.05 10.06
C PRO A 307 10.00 3.22 9.47
N ARG A 308 10.20 4.28 10.25
CA ARG A 308 10.99 5.44 9.84
C ARG A 308 12.39 5.04 9.40
N ALA A 309 12.79 5.47 8.20
CA ALA A 309 14.04 5.08 7.56
C ALA A 309 15.27 5.43 8.42
N LEU A 310 15.26 6.60 9.06
CA LEU A 310 16.37 7.05 9.91
C LEU A 310 16.60 6.11 11.10
N SER A 311 15.54 5.69 11.79
CA SER A 311 15.64 4.74 12.90
C SER A 311 16.02 3.32 12.46
N ARG A 312 15.71 2.94 11.21
CA ARG A 312 15.95 1.60 10.67
C ARG A 312 17.33 1.43 10.07
N PHE A 313 17.80 2.40 9.28
CA PHE A 313 19.02 2.33 8.46
C PHE A 313 20.10 3.31 8.88
N GLY A 314 19.82 4.24 9.78
CA GLY A 314 20.74 5.25 10.25
C GLY A 314 21.03 5.15 11.76
N ASN A 315 21.61 6.22 12.29
CA ASN A 315 21.76 6.45 13.72
C ASN A 315 20.89 7.66 14.07
N ASP A 316 19.76 7.39 14.71
CA ASP A 316 18.77 8.42 15.07
C ASP A 316 19.04 9.10 16.44
N LYS A 317 20.26 8.96 16.94
CA LYS A 317 20.76 9.54 18.20
C LYS A 317 21.92 10.50 17.92
N GLU A 318 23.14 10.00 18.03
CA GLU A 318 24.37 10.79 17.94
C GLU A 318 24.62 11.36 16.53
N TYR A 319 24.28 10.61 15.48
CA TYR A 319 24.52 10.98 14.09
C TYR A 319 23.20 11.16 13.31
N HIS A 320 22.22 11.81 13.95
CA HIS A 320 20.88 12.02 13.39
C HIS A 320 20.94 12.75 12.04
N ASP A 321 21.56 13.94 12.01
CA ASP A 321 21.59 14.78 10.81
C ASP A 321 22.43 14.19 9.70
N GLU A 322 23.58 13.60 10.03
CA GLU A 322 24.45 12.95 9.07
C GLU A 322 23.78 11.73 8.43
N SER A 323 23.10 10.94 9.24
CA SER A 323 22.34 9.77 8.76
C SER A 323 21.18 10.17 7.87
N ALA A 324 20.41 11.19 8.24
CA ALA A 324 19.29 11.69 7.44
C ALA A 324 19.79 12.21 6.07
N LYS A 325 20.87 13.00 6.06
CA LYS A 325 21.48 13.52 4.83
C LYS A 325 22.07 12.42 3.97
N MET A 326 22.70 11.42 4.58
CA MET A 326 23.23 10.24 3.87
C MET A 326 22.11 9.48 3.15
N LEU A 327 21.03 9.17 3.85
CA LEU A 327 19.88 8.45 3.27
C LEU A 327 19.24 9.25 2.13
N ALA A 328 19.04 10.55 2.31
CA ALA A 328 18.53 11.43 1.26
C ALA A 328 19.47 11.46 0.04
N THR A 329 20.79 11.54 0.25
CA THR A 329 21.79 11.52 -0.83
C THR A 329 21.72 10.22 -1.63
N VAL A 330 21.63 9.08 -0.97
CA VAL A 330 21.49 7.77 -1.65
C VAL A 330 20.19 7.72 -2.44
N LEU A 331 19.05 8.10 -1.83
CA LEU A 331 17.74 8.08 -2.49
C LEU A 331 17.75 8.88 -3.81
N HIS A 332 18.25 10.11 -3.77
CA HIS A 332 18.28 11.00 -4.93
C HIS A 332 19.42 10.70 -5.93
N GLY A 333 20.39 9.89 -5.53
CA GLY A 333 21.46 9.41 -6.40
C GLY A 333 21.12 8.15 -7.20
N LEU A 334 20.03 7.44 -6.87
CA LEU A 334 19.54 6.28 -7.60
C LEU A 334 18.76 6.70 -8.86
N GLN A 335 18.84 5.90 -9.92
CA GLN A 335 17.99 6.08 -11.10
C GLN A 335 16.55 5.65 -10.79
N GLY A 336 15.62 6.58 -10.94
CA GLY A 336 14.22 6.38 -10.67
C GLY A 336 13.55 7.68 -10.23
N THR A 337 12.27 7.60 -9.89
CA THR A 337 11.51 8.71 -9.30
C THR A 337 11.61 8.62 -7.78
N PRO A 338 12.25 9.59 -7.09
CA PRO A 338 12.39 9.53 -5.65
C PRO A 338 11.07 9.92 -4.96
N TYR A 339 10.66 9.12 -4.00
CA TYR A 339 9.51 9.35 -3.12
C TYR A 339 10.03 9.65 -1.71
N VAL A 340 9.69 10.81 -1.21
CA VAL A 340 10.03 11.27 0.14
C VAL A 340 8.78 11.19 1.00
N TYR A 341 8.80 10.37 2.02
CA TYR A 341 7.66 10.23 2.93
C TYR A 341 7.60 11.43 3.90
N GLN A 342 6.39 11.90 4.22
CA GLN A 342 6.20 13.05 5.12
C GLN A 342 6.98 12.89 6.42
N GLY A 343 7.77 13.90 6.77
CA GLY A 343 8.67 13.90 7.93
C GLY A 343 10.05 13.30 7.66
N GLU A 344 10.26 12.57 6.56
CA GLU A 344 11.58 12.08 6.16
C GLU A 344 12.53 13.23 5.82
N GLU A 345 12.01 14.32 5.24
CA GLU A 345 12.74 15.50 4.82
C GLU A 345 13.48 16.23 5.96
N PHE A 346 13.03 16.04 7.20
CA PHE A 346 13.72 16.59 8.38
C PHE A 346 14.09 15.50 9.41
N GLY A 347 14.05 14.24 9.01
CA GLY A 347 14.58 13.13 9.82
C GLY A 347 13.68 12.67 10.96
N MET A 348 12.36 12.61 10.77
CA MET A 348 11.48 11.99 11.77
C MET A 348 11.91 10.56 12.08
N THR A 349 11.88 10.22 13.38
CA THR A 349 12.25 8.91 13.91
C THR A 349 11.02 8.08 14.29
N ASN A 350 11.23 6.80 14.63
CA ASN A 350 10.21 5.98 15.28
C ASN A 350 9.81 6.61 16.63
N PRO A 351 8.54 6.51 17.06
CA PRO A 351 8.08 7.07 18.32
C PRO A 351 8.46 6.23 19.55
N TYR A 352 8.96 5.02 19.35
CA TYR A 352 9.35 4.08 20.42
C TYR A 352 8.23 3.85 21.45
N PHE A 353 7.04 3.49 20.97
CA PHE A 353 5.89 3.19 21.83
C PHE A 353 6.17 1.96 22.70
N ASP A 354 6.07 2.15 24.01
CA ASP A 354 6.46 1.18 25.04
C ASP A 354 5.31 0.31 25.58
N LYS A 355 4.10 0.47 25.00
CA LYS A 355 2.88 -0.24 25.43
C LYS A 355 2.00 -0.54 24.24
N ILE A 356 1.32 -1.70 24.28
CA ILE A 356 0.44 -2.14 23.19
C ILE A 356 -0.72 -1.18 22.95
N GLU A 357 -1.24 -0.50 23.95
CA GLU A 357 -2.36 0.44 23.82
C GLU A 357 -2.03 1.66 22.98
N LYS A 358 -0.75 1.91 22.67
CA LYS A 358 -0.31 2.99 21.78
C LYS A 358 -0.31 2.57 20.31
N TYR A 359 -0.37 1.27 20.02
CA TYR A 359 -0.45 0.73 18.67
C TYR A 359 -1.91 0.62 18.24
N ARG A 360 -2.22 1.08 17.03
CA ARG A 360 -3.59 1.12 16.49
C ARG A 360 -3.76 0.29 15.23
N ASP A 361 -2.66 0.00 14.56
CA ASP A 361 -2.68 -0.75 13.33
C ASP A 361 -3.11 -2.20 13.53
N VAL A 362 -3.99 -2.70 12.66
CA VAL A 362 -4.55 -4.05 12.74
C VAL A 362 -3.45 -5.11 12.65
N GLU A 363 -2.43 -4.91 11.81
CA GLU A 363 -1.29 -5.82 11.71
C GLU A 363 -0.53 -5.89 13.04
N SER A 364 -0.28 -4.73 13.67
CA SER A 364 0.44 -4.65 14.95
C SER A 364 -0.29 -5.34 16.09
N THR A 365 -1.60 -5.12 16.20
CA THR A 365 -2.41 -5.74 17.26
C THR A 365 -2.58 -7.23 17.07
N ASN A 366 -2.66 -7.71 15.83
CA ASN A 366 -2.75 -9.14 15.52
C ASN A 366 -1.42 -9.84 15.79
N ILE A 367 -0.30 -9.28 15.29
CA ILE A 367 1.00 -9.91 15.49
C ILE A 367 1.43 -9.92 16.97
N TYR A 368 1.06 -8.91 17.75
CA TYR A 368 1.32 -8.91 19.19
C TYR A 368 0.74 -10.17 19.85
N LYS A 369 -0.52 -10.49 19.57
CA LYS A 369 -1.16 -11.71 20.09
C LYS A 369 -0.44 -12.97 19.62
N ILE A 370 -0.11 -13.05 18.34
CA ILE A 370 0.61 -14.19 17.76
C ILE A 370 2.00 -14.37 18.41
N LEU A 371 2.72 -13.29 18.70
CA LEU A 371 4.01 -13.36 19.35
C LEU A 371 3.88 -13.89 20.79
N LEU A 372 2.88 -13.46 21.55
CA LEU A 372 2.59 -13.99 22.88
C LEU A 372 2.22 -15.48 22.82
N ASP A 373 1.38 -15.89 21.87
CA ASP A 373 0.99 -17.28 21.65
C ASP A 373 2.20 -18.17 21.26
N ARG A 374 3.21 -17.59 20.60
CA ARG A 374 4.49 -18.25 20.29
C ARG A 374 5.46 -18.29 21.49
N GLY A 375 5.09 -17.70 22.62
CA GLY A 375 5.86 -17.71 23.86
C GLY A 375 6.81 -16.54 24.07
N CYS A 376 6.73 -15.47 23.27
CA CYS A 376 7.45 -14.21 23.55
C CYS A 376 6.87 -13.56 24.81
N SER A 377 7.73 -12.91 25.60
CA SER A 377 7.26 -12.02 26.66
C SER A 377 6.60 -10.75 26.08
N GLU A 378 5.80 -10.05 26.87
CA GLU A 378 5.21 -8.76 26.47
C GLU A 378 6.30 -7.74 26.10
N GLU A 379 7.40 -7.69 26.85
CA GLU A 379 8.54 -6.82 26.60
C GLU A 379 9.19 -7.12 25.25
N GLU A 380 9.47 -8.39 24.95
CA GLU A 380 10.04 -8.82 23.66
C GLU A 380 9.11 -8.49 22.50
N ALA A 381 7.80 -8.72 22.64
CA ALA A 381 6.82 -8.40 21.62
C ALA A 381 6.76 -6.89 21.35
N ILE A 382 6.78 -6.05 22.37
CA ILE A 382 6.83 -4.59 22.25
C ILE A 382 8.14 -4.13 21.60
N GLU A 383 9.29 -4.68 21.96
CA GLU A 383 10.58 -4.35 21.32
C GLU A 383 10.57 -4.67 19.81
N ILE A 384 9.92 -5.76 19.40
CA ILE A 384 9.73 -6.11 17.98
C ILE A 384 8.84 -5.07 17.31
N LEU A 385 7.71 -4.70 17.91
CA LEU A 385 6.81 -3.68 17.38
C LEU A 385 7.49 -2.31 17.24
N MET A 386 8.29 -1.89 18.22
CA MET A 386 9.07 -0.66 18.15
C MET A 386 9.96 -0.58 16.91
N GLN A 387 10.42 -1.71 16.39
CA GLN A 387 11.27 -1.75 15.20
C GLN A 387 10.51 -1.99 13.90
N LYS A 388 9.42 -2.76 13.92
CA LYS A 388 8.82 -3.33 12.71
C LYS A 388 7.42 -2.84 12.39
N SER A 389 6.71 -2.26 13.37
CA SER A 389 5.31 -1.86 13.19
C SER A 389 5.14 -0.72 12.18
N ARG A 390 4.04 -0.76 11.44
CA ARG A 390 3.58 0.33 10.58
C ARG A 390 3.20 1.58 11.39
N ASP A 391 2.74 1.44 12.62
CA ASP A 391 2.44 2.56 13.52
C ASP A 391 3.63 3.53 13.70
N ASN A 392 4.86 3.05 13.54
CA ASN A 392 6.07 3.86 13.66
C ASN A 392 6.13 5.03 12.67
N SER A 393 5.53 4.88 11.50
CA SER A 393 5.47 5.93 10.47
C SER A 393 4.15 6.70 10.43
N ARG A 394 3.16 6.30 11.23
CA ARG A 394 1.80 6.87 11.24
C ARG A 394 1.57 7.85 12.39
N THR A 395 2.61 8.56 12.79
CA THR A 395 2.54 9.62 13.78
C THR A 395 2.35 10.98 13.13
N PRO A 396 1.70 11.96 13.81
CA PRO A 396 1.60 13.33 13.31
C PRO A 396 2.95 13.93 12.95
N VAL A 397 2.99 14.65 11.83
CA VAL A 397 4.20 15.39 11.43
C VAL A 397 4.45 16.53 12.40
N GLN A 398 5.69 16.68 12.83
CA GLN A 398 6.15 17.72 13.74
C GLN A 398 6.57 18.96 12.91
N TRP A 399 5.63 19.87 12.66
CA TRP A 399 5.84 21.00 11.76
C TRP A 399 6.75 22.09 12.31
N ASP A 400 6.70 22.31 13.63
CA ASP A 400 7.48 23.32 14.34
C ASP A 400 7.57 23.00 15.85
N ASP A 401 8.16 23.89 16.63
CA ASP A 401 8.35 23.77 18.07
C ASP A 401 7.21 24.37 18.93
N SER A 402 6.11 24.77 18.29
CA SER A 402 4.92 25.26 18.98
C SER A 402 4.14 24.14 19.69
N LYS A 403 3.07 24.51 20.41
CA LYS A 403 2.16 23.55 21.05
C LYS A 403 1.68 22.50 20.04
N ASN A 404 1.69 21.23 20.48
CA ASN A 404 1.35 20.07 19.63
C ASN A 404 2.23 19.95 18.36
N ALA A 405 3.46 20.46 18.42
CA ALA A 405 4.39 20.48 17.29
C ALA A 405 3.80 21.12 16.00
N GLY A 406 2.97 22.15 16.15
CA GLY A 406 2.31 22.81 15.02
C GLY A 406 1.31 21.95 14.23
N PHE A 407 1.00 20.74 14.72
CA PHE A 407 0.09 19.82 14.02
C PHE A 407 -1.39 20.17 14.24
N THR A 408 -1.75 20.65 15.42
CA THR A 408 -3.12 21.01 15.79
C THR A 408 -3.13 22.07 16.89
N GLU A 409 -4.17 22.92 16.88
CA GLU A 409 -4.41 23.94 17.91
C GLU A 409 -5.17 23.38 19.13
N GLY A 410 -5.75 22.16 19.03
CA GLY A 410 -6.62 21.50 20.01
C GLY A 410 -5.93 20.85 21.20
#